data_a54704a2adc9ffb5508fc8f2cccd3b41
#
_entry.id   a54704a2adc9ffb5508fc8f2cccd3b41
#
_cell.length_a   1.000
_cell.length_b   1.000
_cell.length_c   1.000
_cell.angle_alpha   90.00
_cell.angle_beta   90.00
_cell.angle_gamma   90.00
#
_symmetry.space_group_name_H-M   'P 1'
#
loop_
_entity.id
_entity.type
_entity.pdbx_description
1 polymer ?
#
loop_
_entity_poly.entity_id
_entity_poly.type
_entity_poly.pdbx_seq_one_letter_code
_entity_poly.pdbx_strand_id
1 'polypeptide(L)'
;MANKKRFHRHYETKGMPIYWIIIAYLIVGWFYPAIGLLALICMFGPVLTSIWKGRWWCGHVCPRGNLYDRVLSKYSPHREIPRFVRTFGFRLFMVFFIFTMFGIQLTLTVPWSEGGLAMWSGIGRVFWTIIVMTTIVGITLSFIYAPRTWCSFCPMGTISSWVAPKHQPLPKPYTAVHVAASCQMKCKSCARVCPMQLTPYDSRGQELGYLHPDCLKCGKCTLACPTKIMSLKK
;
A
#
# COMPACT_ATOMS: atom_id res chain seq x y z
N MET A 1 -27.32 10.48 2.71
CA MET A 1 -26.36 10.63 3.84
C MET A 1 -26.06 9.32 4.59
N ALA A 2 -27.02 8.41 4.78
CA ALA A 2 -26.82 7.11 5.47
C ALA A 2 -25.77 6.19 4.83
N ASN A 3 -25.64 6.20 3.49
CA ASN A 3 -24.71 5.36 2.75
C ASN A 3 -23.22 5.76 3.00
N LYS A 4 -22.94 7.04 3.23
CA LYS A 4 -21.59 7.55 3.52
C LYS A 4 -21.09 7.11 4.91
N LYS A 5 -21.97 7.11 5.93
CA LYS A 5 -21.65 6.65 7.30
C LYS A 5 -21.38 5.13 7.35
N ARG A 6 -22.11 4.34 6.55
CA ARG A 6 -21.92 2.88 6.46
C ARG A 6 -20.59 2.52 5.79
N PHE A 7 -20.18 3.31 4.79
CA PHE A 7 -18.88 3.17 4.11
C PHE A 7 -17.71 3.44 5.08
N HIS A 8 -17.78 4.49 5.90
CA HIS A 8 -16.73 4.83 6.86
C HIS A 8 -16.53 3.74 7.93
N ARG A 9 -17.60 3.10 8.42
CA ARG A 9 -17.50 2.06 9.46
C ARG A 9 -16.69 0.83 9.01
N HIS A 10 -16.69 0.50 7.72
CA HIS A 10 -15.91 -0.61 7.17
C HIS A 10 -14.44 -0.24 6.88
N TYR A 11 -14.12 1.05 6.89
CA TYR A 11 -12.74 1.53 6.70
C TYR A 11 -11.90 1.45 7.98
N GLU A 12 -12.53 1.32 9.14
CA GLU A 12 -11.81 1.12 10.40
C GLU A 12 -11.22 -0.29 10.47
N THR A 13 -9.91 -0.37 10.28
CA THR A 13 -9.18 -1.63 10.47
C THR A 13 -9.11 -1.96 11.95
N LYS A 14 -9.61 -3.14 12.34
CA LYS A 14 -9.36 -3.74 13.66
C LYS A 14 -7.86 -4.05 13.76
N GLY A 15 -7.05 -3.16 14.29
CA GLY A 15 -5.61 -3.37 14.46
C GLY A 15 -4.96 -2.19 15.17
N MET A 16 -3.73 -2.36 15.65
CA MET A 16 -2.97 -1.28 16.29
C MET A 16 -2.84 -0.06 15.37
N PRO A 17 -2.90 1.16 15.92
CA PRO A 17 -2.75 2.40 15.17
C PRO A 17 -1.28 2.63 14.78
N ILE A 18 -0.77 1.81 13.85
CA ILE A 18 0.63 1.84 13.37
C ILE A 18 0.98 3.17 12.69
N TYR A 19 -0.02 3.99 12.33
CA TYR A 19 0.23 5.30 11.71
C TYR A 19 1.02 6.26 12.59
N TRP A 20 1.04 6.07 13.92
CA TRP A 20 1.88 6.87 14.81
C TRP A 20 3.37 6.69 14.53
N ILE A 21 3.77 5.52 14.05
CA ILE A 21 5.16 5.24 13.69
C ILE A 21 5.64 6.18 12.57
N ILE A 22 4.81 6.43 11.54
CA ILE A 22 5.20 7.35 10.47
C ILE A 22 5.25 8.79 10.96
N ILE A 23 4.33 9.20 11.84
CA ILE A 23 4.33 10.55 12.43
C ILE A 23 5.59 10.74 13.28
N ALA A 24 5.88 9.81 14.18
CA ALA A 24 7.10 9.84 14.98
C ALA A 24 8.36 9.84 14.12
N TYR A 25 8.42 8.99 13.08
CA TYR A 25 9.52 8.95 12.12
C TYR A 25 9.76 10.29 11.42
N LEU A 26 8.69 10.97 10.99
CA LEU A 26 8.80 12.27 10.32
C LEU A 26 9.32 13.37 11.27
N ILE A 27 8.85 13.39 12.53
CA ILE A 27 9.25 14.38 13.53
C ILE A 27 10.69 14.11 13.98
N VAL A 28 11.00 12.90 14.41
CA VAL A 28 12.32 12.56 14.97
C VAL A 28 13.40 12.58 13.90
N GLY A 29 13.11 12.17 12.67
CA GLY A 29 14.05 12.20 11.55
C GLY A 29 14.48 13.61 11.14
N TRP A 30 13.71 14.63 11.50
CA TRP A 30 14.11 16.03 11.36
C TRP A 30 15.34 16.36 12.23
N PHE A 31 15.34 15.87 13.47
CA PHE A 31 16.42 16.13 14.45
C PHE A 31 17.56 15.11 14.34
N TYR A 32 17.24 13.86 14.05
CA TYR A 32 18.18 12.74 13.99
C TYR A 32 18.13 12.05 12.63
N PRO A 33 18.85 12.53 11.62
CA PRO A 33 18.77 11.99 10.25
C PRO A 33 19.10 10.50 10.14
N ALA A 34 19.95 9.97 11.02
CA ALA A 34 20.31 8.54 11.03
C ALA A 34 19.09 7.60 11.16
N ILE A 35 18.00 8.06 11.79
CA ILE A 35 16.73 7.31 11.88
C ILE A 35 16.13 7.05 10.49
N GLY A 36 16.50 7.85 9.50
CA GLY A 36 16.12 7.61 8.10
C GLY A 36 16.41 6.20 7.61
N LEU A 37 17.44 5.54 8.14
CA LEU A 37 17.79 4.15 7.81
C LEU A 37 16.68 3.14 8.14
N LEU A 38 15.79 3.44 9.09
CA LEU A 38 14.61 2.58 9.37
C LEU A 38 13.68 2.45 8.17
N ALA A 39 13.76 3.36 7.20
CA ALA A 39 13.05 3.25 5.94
C ALA A 39 13.39 1.97 5.16
N LEU A 40 14.59 1.42 5.34
CA LEU A 40 15.01 0.16 4.71
C LEU A 40 14.04 -0.99 5.05
N ILE A 41 13.52 -1.04 6.29
CA ILE A 41 12.52 -2.03 6.68
C ILE A 41 11.26 -1.89 5.83
N CYS A 42 10.82 -0.65 5.60
CA CYS A 42 9.65 -0.37 4.75
C CYS A 42 9.93 -0.56 3.25
N MET A 43 11.17 -0.57 2.82
CA MET A 43 11.55 -0.84 1.43
C MET A 43 11.68 -2.34 1.16
N PHE A 44 12.42 -3.06 1.97
CA PHE A 44 12.64 -4.50 1.76
C PHE A 44 11.49 -5.37 2.26
N GLY A 45 10.82 -4.98 3.35
CA GLY A 45 9.70 -5.73 3.93
C GLY A 45 8.59 -6.07 2.95
N PRO A 46 8.05 -5.10 2.18
CA PRO A 46 7.01 -5.37 1.18
C PRO A 46 7.47 -6.33 0.09
N VAL A 47 8.71 -6.20 -0.39
CA VAL A 47 9.25 -7.02 -1.47
C VAL A 47 9.45 -8.46 -0.99
N LEU A 48 10.10 -8.65 0.15
CA LEU A 48 10.34 -9.98 0.73
C LEU A 48 9.03 -10.70 1.04
N THR A 49 8.09 -10.03 1.70
CA THR A 49 6.80 -10.64 2.04
C THR A 49 5.93 -10.91 0.81
N SER A 50 6.17 -10.21 -0.30
CA SER A 50 5.37 -10.39 -1.52
C SER A 50 5.57 -11.75 -2.19
N ILE A 51 6.71 -12.40 -1.98
CA ILE A 51 7.01 -13.75 -2.50
C ILE A 51 5.96 -14.76 -2.00
N TRP A 52 5.56 -14.64 -0.72
CA TRP A 52 4.62 -15.60 -0.10
C TRP A 52 3.19 -15.07 0.07
N LYS A 53 3.05 -13.76 0.35
CA LYS A 53 1.74 -13.19 0.73
C LYS A 53 1.26 -12.08 -0.21
N GLY A 54 1.94 -11.83 -1.33
CA GLY A 54 1.63 -10.71 -2.20
C GLY A 54 1.71 -9.38 -1.46
N ARG A 55 0.86 -8.41 -1.80
CA ARG A 55 0.87 -7.06 -1.17
C ARG A 55 0.29 -7.01 0.26
N TRP A 56 0.36 -8.11 1.00
CA TRP A 56 -0.15 -8.17 2.37
C TRP A 56 0.50 -7.12 3.30
N TRP A 57 1.81 -6.92 3.19
CA TRP A 57 2.54 -5.91 3.97
C TRP A 57 1.94 -4.51 3.83
N CYS A 58 1.60 -4.11 2.59
CA CYS A 58 1.02 -2.81 2.30
C CYS A 58 -0.36 -2.62 2.94
N GLY A 59 -1.07 -3.71 3.20
CA GLY A 59 -2.39 -3.70 3.83
C GLY A 59 -2.37 -3.75 5.36
N HIS A 60 -1.31 -4.30 5.98
CA HIS A 60 -1.31 -4.62 7.41
C HIS A 60 -0.19 -3.93 8.20
N VAL A 61 1.02 -3.84 7.65
CA VAL A 61 2.21 -3.40 8.38
C VAL A 61 2.67 -2.00 7.97
N CYS A 62 2.45 -1.60 6.71
CA CYS A 62 2.93 -0.31 6.21
C CYS A 62 2.35 0.87 7.00
N PRO A 63 3.17 1.66 7.76
CA PRO A 63 2.66 2.74 8.60
C PRO A 63 1.99 3.84 7.77
N ARG A 64 2.53 4.16 6.60
CA ARG A 64 1.96 5.14 5.67
C ARG A 64 0.63 4.67 5.10
N GLY A 65 0.53 3.38 4.75
CA GLY A 65 -0.73 2.79 4.32
C GLY A 65 -1.81 2.83 5.39
N ASN A 66 -1.41 2.61 6.65
CA ASN A 66 -2.31 2.70 7.80
C ASN A 66 -2.78 4.15 8.05
N LEU A 67 -1.90 5.14 7.87
CA LEU A 67 -2.24 6.57 7.90
C LEU A 67 -3.33 6.92 6.88
N TYR A 68 -3.16 6.47 5.63
CA TYR A 68 -4.13 6.71 4.57
C TYR A 68 -5.49 6.08 4.86
N ASP A 69 -5.51 4.86 5.38
CA ASP A 69 -6.76 4.16 5.67
C ASP A 69 -7.50 4.69 6.90
N ARG A 70 -6.81 5.08 7.96
CA ARG A 70 -7.44 5.48 9.23
C ARG A 70 -7.71 6.96 9.33
N VAL A 71 -6.77 7.79 8.88
CA VAL A 71 -6.87 9.23 9.02
C VAL A 71 -7.45 9.85 7.75
N LEU A 72 -6.77 9.67 6.62
CA LEU A 72 -7.13 10.37 5.39
C LEU A 72 -8.42 9.85 4.73
N SER A 73 -8.78 8.59 4.95
CA SER A 73 -10.03 8.05 4.41
C SER A 73 -11.29 8.77 4.88
N LYS A 74 -11.23 9.44 6.05
CA LYS A 74 -12.35 10.23 6.59
C LYS A 74 -12.59 11.54 5.79
N TYR A 75 -11.52 12.09 5.24
CA TYR A 75 -11.52 13.38 4.54
C TYR A 75 -11.46 13.24 3.02
N SER A 76 -11.08 12.06 2.51
CA SER A 76 -10.95 11.81 1.08
C SER A 76 -12.31 11.78 0.36
N PRO A 77 -12.41 12.33 -0.86
CA PRO A 77 -13.62 12.31 -1.68
C PRO A 77 -13.97 10.92 -2.24
N HIS A 78 -13.08 9.93 -2.13
CA HIS A 78 -13.23 8.56 -2.68
C HIS A 78 -13.59 8.54 -4.19
N ARG A 79 -12.98 9.44 -4.96
CA ARG A 79 -13.10 9.45 -6.43
C ARG A 79 -12.39 8.26 -7.05
N GLU A 80 -12.71 7.98 -8.29
CA GLU A 80 -12.03 6.94 -9.04
C GLU A 80 -10.55 7.28 -9.25
N ILE A 81 -9.69 6.30 -9.02
CA ILE A 81 -8.25 6.44 -9.27
C ILE A 81 -8.07 6.43 -10.78
N PRO A 82 -7.39 7.43 -11.38
CA PRO A 82 -7.17 7.50 -12.82
C PRO A 82 -6.53 6.22 -13.35
N ARG A 83 -7.05 5.69 -14.44
CA ARG A 83 -6.59 4.41 -15.00
C ARG A 83 -5.14 4.46 -15.45
N PHE A 84 -4.65 5.61 -15.94
CA PHE A 84 -3.29 5.75 -16.43
C PHE A 84 -2.23 5.48 -15.34
N VAL A 85 -2.51 5.82 -14.05
CA VAL A 85 -1.55 5.56 -12.95
C VAL A 85 -1.37 4.06 -12.65
N ARG A 86 -2.25 3.22 -13.18
CA ARG A 86 -2.18 1.75 -13.05
C ARG A 86 -1.55 1.07 -14.26
N THR A 87 -1.27 1.82 -15.33
CA THR A 87 -0.62 1.27 -16.53
C THR A 87 0.80 0.83 -16.20
N PHE A 88 1.26 -0.21 -16.88
CA PHE A 88 2.61 -0.73 -16.69
C PHE A 88 3.68 0.34 -16.94
N GLY A 89 3.52 1.10 -18.04
CA GLY A 89 4.46 2.16 -18.42
C GLY A 89 4.59 3.25 -17.35
N PHE A 90 3.47 3.76 -16.83
CA PHE A 90 3.49 4.78 -15.77
C PHE A 90 4.15 4.25 -14.47
N ARG A 91 3.83 3.03 -14.08
CA ARG A 91 4.44 2.39 -12.90
C ARG A 91 5.94 2.20 -13.08
N LEU A 92 6.37 1.76 -14.26
CA LEU A 92 7.78 1.59 -14.59
C LEU A 92 8.50 2.93 -14.56
N PHE A 93 7.93 3.97 -15.19
CA PHE A 93 8.44 5.34 -15.14
C PHE A 93 8.61 5.81 -13.69
N MET A 94 7.60 5.64 -12.82
CA MET A 94 7.66 6.06 -11.43
C MET A 94 8.73 5.30 -10.63
N VAL A 95 8.94 4.02 -10.91
CA VAL A 95 10.02 3.25 -10.30
C VAL A 95 11.37 3.85 -10.70
N PHE A 96 11.64 4.01 -11.99
CA PHE A 96 12.88 4.61 -12.48
C PHE A 96 13.07 6.03 -11.95
N PHE A 97 12.06 6.87 -12.01
CA PHE A 97 12.12 8.26 -11.55
C PHE A 97 12.53 8.35 -10.08
N ILE A 98 11.89 7.58 -9.19
CA ILE A 98 12.21 7.62 -7.76
C ILE A 98 13.59 7.03 -7.47
N PHE A 99 14.00 5.94 -8.14
CA PHE A 99 15.34 5.39 -7.96
C PHE A 99 16.43 6.32 -8.50
N THR A 100 16.20 6.98 -9.63
CA THR A 100 17.12 7.99 -10.17
C THR A 100 17.26 9.19 -9.22
N MET A 101 16.12 9.72 -8.72
CA MET A 101 16.13 10.79 -7.73
C MET A 101 16.86 10.38 -6.44
N PHE A 102 16.66 9.14 -5.99
CA PHE A 102 17.38 8.59 -4.86
C PHE A 102 18.89 8.53 -5.12
N GLY A 103 19.31 8.04 -6.29
CA GLY A 103 20.73 7.98 -6.68
C GLY A 103 21.37 9.37 -6.73
N ILE A 104 20.71 10.34 -7.37
CA ILE A 104 21.19 11.72 -7.44
C ILE A 104 21.32 12.34 -6.04
N GLN A 105 20.31 12.19 -5.20
CA GLN A 105 20.39 12.71 -3.83
C GLN A 105 21.49 12.03 -3.03
N LEU A 106 21.70 10.73 -3.20
CA LEU A 106 22.74 9.99 -2.51
C LEU A 106 24.14 10.52 -2.88
N THR A 107 24.39 10.76 -4.17
CA THR A 107 25.69 11.29 -4.63
C THR A 107 25.94 12.72 -4.19
N LEU A 108 24.91 13.58 -4.16
CA LEU A 108 25.04 15.00 -3.86
C LEU A 108 25.05 15.31 -2.35
N THR A 109 24.37 14.48 -1.53
CA THR A 109 24.11 14.82 -0.11
C THR A 109 25.04 14.08 0.85
N VAL A 110 25.54 12.89 0.45
CA VAL A 110 26.35 12.07 1.35
C VAL A 110 27.81 12.49 1.30
N PRO A 111 28.42 12.83 2.44
CA PRO A 111 29.85 13.17 2.52
C PRO A 111 30.69 11.88 2.51
N TRP A 112 30.92 11.33 1.32
CA TRP A 112 31.63 10.06 1.12
C TRP A 112 33.09 10.09 1.63
N SER A 113 33.70 11.28 1.64
CA SER A 113 35.09 11.47 2.07
C SER A 113 35.30 11.41 3.58
N GLU A 114 34.27 11.74 4.37
CA GLU A 114 34.41 11.85 5.83
C GLU A 114 34.25 10.50 6.55
N GLY A 115 33.54 9.55 5.94
CA GLY A 115 33.29 8.22 6.53
C GLY A 115 32.50 8.25 7.85
N GLY A 116 32.43 7.12 8.52
CA GLY A 116 31.86 7.00 9.88
C GLY A 116 30.43 7.49 10.00
N LEU A 117 30.11 8.16 11.13
CA LEU A 117 28.76 8.63 11.46
C LEU A 117 28.24 9.71 10.51
N ALA A 118 29.08 10.54 9.93
CA ALA A 118 28.69 11.58 9.00
C ALA A 118 28.11 10.97 7.72
N MET A 119 28.73 9.94 7.17
CA MET A 119 28.24 9.20 6.01
C MET A 119 26.88 8.55 6.30
N TRP A 120 26.72 7.85 7.42
CA TRP A 120 25.46 7.20 7.78
C TRP A 120 24.32 8.18 8.03
N SER A 121 24.62 9.33 8.63
CA SER A 121 23.62 10.39 8.82
C SER A 121 23.21 11.03 7.48
N GLY A 122 24.15 11.19 6.55
CA GLY A 122 23.88 11.65 5.19
C GLY A 122 22.95 10.70 4.43
N ILE A 123 23.25 9.40 4.45
CA ILE A 123 22.39 8.37 3.86
C ILE A 123 21.00 8.39 4.49
N GLY A 124 20.91 8.43 5.82
CA GLY A 124 19.64 8.51 6.53
C GLY A 124 18.83 9.74 6.15
N ARG A 125 19.46 10.89 5.96
CA ARG A 125 18.80 12.13 5.51
C ARG A 125 18.18 11.96 4.13
N VAL A 126 18.86 11.32 3.19
CA VAL A 126 18.30 11.03 1.85
C VAL A 126 17.03 10.19 1.95
N PHE A 127 17.06 9.09 2.72
CA PHE A 127 15.88 8.25 2.94
C PHE A 127 14.73 9.03 3.57
N TRP A 128 15.03 9.82 4.61
CA TRP A 128 14.02 10.63 5.29
C TRP A 128 13.38 11.63 4.33
N THR A 129 14.18 12.38 3.54
CA THR A 129 13.69 13.37 2.59
C THR A 129 12.74 12.76 1.56
N ILE A 130 13.11 11.61 0.97
CA ILE A 130 12.25 10.91 0.01
C ILE A 130 10.94 10.46 0.64
N ILE A 131 10.97 9.96 1.87
CA ILE A 131 9.73 9.56 2.56
C ILE A 131 8.86 10.77 2.87
N VAL A 132 9.42 11.90 3.30
CA VAL A 132 8.68 13.15 3.52
C VAL A 132 7.99 13.58 2.22
N MET A 133 8.77 13.76 1.14
CA MET A 133 8.26 14.23 -0.15
C MET A 133 7.17 13.31 -0.70
N THR A 134 7.41 11.99 -0.70
CA THR A 134 6.44 11.03 -1.20
C THR A 134 5.21 10.91 -0.29
N THR A 135 5.32 11.22 1.00
CA THR A 135 4.18 11.25 1.93
C THR A 135 3.33 12.49 1.67
N ILE A 136 3.93 13.66 1.46
CA ILE A 136 3.22 14.90 1.10
C ILE A 136 2.43 14.69 -0.21
N VAL A 137 3.09 14.19 -1.25
CA VAL A 137 2.42 13.87 -2.52
C VAL A 137 1.28 12.87 -2.32
N GLY A 138 1.49 11.83 -1.51
CA GLY A 138 0.46 10.84 -1.21
C GLY A 138 -0.73 11.41 -0.44
N ILE A 139 -0.50 12.34 0.49
CA ILE A 139 -1.56 13.07 1.22
C ILE A 139 -2.35 13.94 0.24
N THR A 140 -1.67 14.72 -0.61
CA THR A 140 -2.31 15.57 -1.63
C THR A 140 -3.19 14.74 -2.56
N LEU A 141 -2.68 13.64 -3.10
CA LEU A 141 -3.44 12.73 -3.95
C LEU A 141 -4.63 12.09 -3.24
N SER A 142 -4.51 11.85 -1.92
CA SER A 142 -5.60 11.33 -1.11
C SER A 142 -6.76 12.31 -1.00
N PHE A 143 -6.49 13.63 -0.94
CA PHE A 143 -7.52 14.67 -0.94
C PHE A 143 -8.14 14.89 -2.32
N ILE A 144 -7.40 14.66 -3.40
CA ILE A 144 -7.89 14.86 -4.77
C ILE A 144 -8.73 13.65 -5.23
N TYR A 145 -8.26 12.43 -5.00
CA TYR A 145 -8.84 11.20 -5.55
C TYR A 145 -9.33 10.23 -4.45
N ALA A 146 -8.45 9.37 -3.98
CA ALA A 146 -8.78 8.32 -3.03
C ALA A 146 -7.61 8.07 -2.07
N PRO A 147 -7.85 7.56 -0.85
CA PRO A 147 -6.81 7.41 0.19
C PRO A 147 -5.58 6.63 -0.27
N ARG A 148 -5.78 5.61 -1.10
CA ARG A 148 -4.73 4.71 -1.57
C ARG A 148 -4.25 5.01 -3.00
N THR A 149 -4.50 6.21 -3.54
CA THR A 149 -4.05 6.58 -4.89
C THR A 149 -2.55 6.43 -5.05
N TRP A 150 -1.76 6.97 -4.12
CA TRP A 150 -0.30 6.79 -4.11
C TRP A 150 0.12 5.31 -4.13
N CYS A 151 -0.58 4.46 -3.38
CA CYS A 151 -0.26 3.04 -3.29
C CYS A 151 -0.43 2.28 -4.61
N SER A 152 -1.15 2.85 -5.58
CA SER A 152 -1.38 2.23 -6.89
C SER A 152 -0.13 2.23 -7.77
N PHE A 153 0.79 3.20 -7.57
CA PHE A 153 2.02 3.34 -8.34
C PHE A 153 3.27 3.54 -7.48
N CYS A 154 3.16 3.43 -6.16
CA CYS A 154 4.31 3.45 -5.24
C CYS A 154 5.36 2.41 -5.69
N PRO A 155 6.66 2.78 -5.80
CA PRO A 155 7.70 1.88 -6.30
C PRO A 155 7.73 0.53 -5.57
N MET A 156 7.76 0.55 -4.24
CA MET A 156 7.78 -0.68 -3.44
C MET A 156 6.51 -1.51 -3.62
N GLY A 157 5.34 -0.85 -3.72
CA GLY A 157 4.07 -1.52 -4.02
C GLY A 157 4.04 -2.12 -5.42
N THR A 158 4.61 -1.43 -6.40
CA THR A 158 4.72 -1.91 -7.78
C THR A 158 5.62 -3.13 -7.88
N ILE A 159 6.83 -3.07 -7.33
CA ILE A 159 7.77 -4.20 -7.30
C ILE A 159 7.11 -5.39 -6.59
N SER A 160 6.45 -5.16 -5.43
CA SER A 160 5.72 -6.20 -4.71
C SER A 160 4.61 -6.83 -5.57
N SER A 161 3.92 -6.06 -6.42
CA SER A 161 2.89 -6.60 -7.30
C SER A 161 3.45 -7.41 -8.47
N TRP A 162 4.67 -7.11 -8.92
CA TRP A 162 5.36 -7.86 -9.96
C TRP A 162 5.93 -9.18 -9.44
N VAL A 163 6.47 -9.16 -8.22
CA VAL A 163 7.02 -10.36 -7.54
C VAL A 163 5.91 -11.28 -7.01
N ALA A 164 4.73 -10.74 -6.71
CA ALA A 164 3.62 -11.53 -6.16
C ALA A 164 3.24 -12.71 -7.08
N PRO A 165 3.03 -13.92 -6.52
CA PRO A 165 2.64 -15.09 -7.30
C PRO A 165 1.29 -14.86 -7.98
N LYS A 166 1.25 -15.15 -9.27
CA LYS A 166 0.07 -14.95 -10.15
C LYS A 166 -0.58 -16.25 -10.59
N HIS A 167 0.16 -17.37 -10.50
CA HIS A 167 -0.23 -18.69 -10.98
C HIS A 167 0.04 -19.77 -9.95
N GLN A 168 -0.50 -20.95 -10.17
CA GLN A 168 -0.19 -22.15 -9.35
C GLN A 168 1.18 -22.76 -9.72
N PRO A 169 1.86 -23.42 -8.75
CA PRO A 169 1.49 -23.58 -7.35
C PRO A 169 1.74 -22.33 -6.52
N LEU A 170 0.79 -21.98 -5.64
CA LEU A 170 0.96 -20.85 -4.73
C LEU A 170 1.82 -21.27 -3.54
N PRO A 171 2.84 -20.48 -3.16
CA PRO A 171 3.65 -20.77 -1.98
C PRO A 171 2.80 -20.67 -0.71
N LYS A 172 2.89 -21.66 0.17
CA LYS A 172 2.24 -21.58 1.48
C LYS A 172 3.07 -20.72 2.45
N PRO A 173 2.46 -19.86 3.30
CA PRO A 173 1.03 -19.60 3.48
C PRO A 173 0.53 -18.44 2.59
N TYR A 174 -0.11 -18.71 1.47
CA TYR A 174 -0.70 -17.68 0.63
C TYR A 174 -2.14 -17.41 1.04
N THR A 175 -2.48 -16.13 1.22
CA THR A 175 -3.83 -15.73 1.59
C THR A 175 -4.58 -15.19 0.37
N ALA A 176 -5.74 -15.73 0.06
CA ALA A 176 -6.60 -15.26 -1.03
C ALA A 176 -8.02 -14.95 -0.55
N VAL A 177 -8.70 -14.07 -1.26
CA VAL A 177 -10.13 -13.80 -1.04
C VAL A 177 -10.92 -14.76 -1.91
N HIS A 178 -11.66 -15.66 -1.28
CA HIS A 178 -12.56 -16.61 -1.97
C HIS A 178 -13.96 -16.03 -2.02
N VAL A 179 -14.58 -16.13 -3.20
CA VAL A 179 -15.94 -15.67 -3.48
C VAL A 179 -16.76 -16.89 -3.91
N ALA A 180 -17.78 -17.24 -3.16
CA ALA A 180 -18.62 -18.39 -3.49
C ALA A 180 -19.32 -18.21 -4.86
N ALA A 181 -19.58 -19.31 -5.54
CA ALA A 181 -20.27 -19.32 -6.84
C ALA A 181 -21.70 -18.74 -6.76
N SER A 182 -22.31 -18.77 -5.57
CA SER A 182 -23.63 -18.18 -5.28
C SER A 182 -23.69 -16.65 -5.35
N CYS A 183 -22.54 -15.96 -5.54
CA CYS A 183 -22.50 -14.51 -5.67
C CYS A 183 -23.22 -14.04 -6.94
N GLN A 184 -24.30 -13.26 -6.76
CA GLN A 184 -25.07 -12.71 -7.89
C GLN A 184 -24.46 -11.47 -8.54
N MET A 185 -23.33 -10.95 -8.05
CA MET A 185 -22.62 -9.75 -8.51
C MET A 185 -23.43 -8.44 -8.55
N LYS A 186 -24.70 -8.45 -8.11
CA LYS A 186 -25.59 -7.28 -8.17
C LYS A 186 -25.25 -6.17 -7.19
N CYS A 187 -24.83 -6.51 -5.97
CA CYS A 187 -24.64 -5.52 -4.90
C CYS A 187 -23.34 -4.73 -5.02
N LYS A 188 -22.26 -5.29 -5.59
CA LYS A 188 -20.92 -4.70 -5.78
C LYS A 188 -20.31 -4.07 -4.51
N SER A 189 -20.80 -4.44 -3.31
CA SER A 189 -20.34 -3.87 -2.03
C SER A 189 -18.86 -4.11 -1.78
N CYS A 190 -18.34 -5.27 -2.18
CA CYS A 190 -16.92 -5.63 -2.06
C CYS A 190 -16.01 -4.69 -2.87
N ALA A 191 -16.43 -4.27 -4.07
CA ALA A 191 -15.67 -3.32 -4.88
C ALA A 191 -15.73 -1.90 -4.29
N ARG A 192 -16.91 -1.47 -3.78
CA ARG A 192 -17.09 -0.14 -3.19
C ARG A 192 -16.23 0.09 -1.95
N VAL A 193 -15.99 -0.94 -1.14
CA VAL A 193 -15.15 -0.83 0.07
C VAL A 193 -13.68 -1.13 -0.19
N CYS A 194 -13.32 -1.52 -1.40
CA CYS A 194 -11.95 -1.85 -1.74
C CYS A 194 -11.08 -0.58 -1.78
N PRO A 195 -10.06 -0.44 -0.92
CA PRO A 195 -9.21 0.75 -0.91
C PRO A 195 -8.38 0.91 -2.18
N MET A 196 -8.17 -0.20 -2.92
CA MET A 196 -7.51 -0.21 -4.23
C MET A 196 -8.51 -0.17 -5.39
N GLN A 197 -9.82 -0.04 -5.12
CA GLN A 197 -10.87 -0.02 -6.14
C GLN A 197 -10.78 -1.20 -7.13
N LEU A 198 -10.58 -2.40 -6.58
CA LEU A 198 -10.56 -3.66 -7.32
C LEU A 198 -11.95 -4.31 -7.29
N THR A 199 -12.15 -5.29 -8.16
CA THR A 199 -13.42 -6.02 -8.35
C THR A 199 -13.32 -7.47 -7.89
N PRO A 200 -13.29 -7.76 -6.56
CA PRO A 200 -13.11 -9.13 -6.07
C PRO A 200 -14.20 -10.11 -6.54
N TYR A 201 -15.41 -9.62 -6.86
CA TYR A 201 -16.52 -10.44 -7.32
C TYR A 201 -16.28 -11.12 -8.68
N ASP A 202 -15.28 -10.64 -9.46
CA ASP A 202 -14.93 -11.24 -10.75
C ASP A 202 -14.34 -12.66 -10.61
N SER A 203 -13.84 -13.01 -9.41
CA SER A 203 -13.30 -14.34 -9.10
C SER A 203 -14.30 -15.30 -8.47
N ARG A 204 -15.60 -15.05 -8.66
CA ARG A 204 -16.64 -15.95 -8.10
C ARG A 204 -16.45 -17.38 -8.61
N GLY A 205 -16.55 -18.33 -7.68
CA GLY A 205 -16.45 -19.76 -8.00
C GLY A 205 -15.05 -20.24 -8.39
N GLN A 206 -14.03 -19.39 -8.36
CA GLN A 206 -12.65 -19.79 -8.61
C GLN A 206 -12.08 -20.45 -7.36
N GLU A 207 -11.53 -21.66 -7.50
CA GLU A 207 -10.92 -22.42 -6.39
C GLU A 207 -9.74 -21.69 -5.76
N LEU A 208 -8.90 -21.03 -6.58
CA LEU A 208 -7.74 -20.23 -6.15
C LEU A 208 -8.10 -18.92 -5.45
N GLY A 209 -9.35 -18.47 -5.59
CA GLY A 209 -9.79 -17.16 -5.13
C GLY A 209 -9.25 -15.99 -5.96
N TYR A 210 -9.34 -14.78 -5.41
CA TYR A 210 -8.97 -13.54 -6.08
C TYR A 210 -7.46 -13.30 -6.04
N LEU A 211 -6.79 -13.53 -7.15
CA LEU A 211 -5.33 -13.45 -7.31
C LEU A 211 -4.82 -12.14 -7.91
N HIS A 212 -5.62 -11.07 -7.88
CA HIS A 212 -5.16 -9.79 -8.43
C HIS A 212 -3.88 -9.31 -7.73
N PRO A 213 -2.79 -8.97 -8.45
CA PRO A 213 -1.49 -8.64 -7.87
C PRO A 213 -1.53 -7.41 -6.97
N ASP A 214 -2.45 -6.47 -7.21
CA ASP A 214 -2.64 -5.29 -6.38
C ASP A 214 -3.53 -5.52 -5.14
N CYS A 215 -4.03 -6.74 -4.91
CA CYS A 215 -4.85 -7.03 -3.74
C CYS A 215 -4.03 -6.97 -2.45
N LEU A 216 -4.44 -6.10 -1.51
CA LEU A 216 -3.78 -5.89 -0.22
C LEU A 216 -4.08 -7.00 0.80
N LYS A 217 -4.94 -7.95 0.49
CA LYS A 217 -5.40 -9.03 1.41
C LYS A 217 -6.00 -8.50 2.73
N CYS A 218 -6.53 -7.29 2.74
CA CYS A 218 -6.98 -6.59 3.94
C CYS A 218 -8.33 -7.09 4.50
N GLY A 219 -9.06 -7.94 3.78
CA GLY A 219 -10.31 -8.53 4.25
C GLY A 219 -11.52 -7.58 4.33
N LYS A 220 -11.40 -6.30 3.92
CA LYS A 220 -12.52 -5.34 3.98
C LYS A 220 -13.72 -5.79 3.13
N CYS A 221 -13.47 -6.43 2.00
CA CYS A 221 -14.51 -6.97 1.12
C CYS A 221 -15.31 -8.11 1.78
N THR A 222 -14.66 -8.94 2.61
CA THR A 222 -15.35 -10.03 3.32
C THR A 222 -16.26 -9.50 4.42
N LEU A 223 -15.84 -8.43 5.12
CA LEU A 223 -16.63 -7.76 6.14
C LEU A 223 -17.84 -7.00 5.57
N ALA A 224 -17.69 -6.47 4.35
CA ALA A 224 -18.72 -5.70 3.68
C ALA A 224 -19.75 -6.56 2.92
N CYS A 225 -19.50 -7.85 2.79
CA CYS A 225 -20.40 -8.76 2.10
C CYS A 225 -21.68 -8.99 2.91
N PRO A 226 -22.87 -8.59 2.43
CA PRO A 226 -24.11 -8.73 3.18
C PRO A 226 -24.51 -10.20 3.38
N THR A 227 -24.19 -11.05 2.40
CA THR A 227 -24.53 -12.49 2.42
C THR A 227 -23.42 -13.35 3.03
N LYS A 228 -22.30 -12.74 3.47
CA LYS A 228 -21.12 -13.41 4.08
C LYS A 228 -20.56 -14.58 3.25
N ILE A 229 -20.77 -14.57 1.93
CA ILE A 229 -20.28 -15.59 0.99
C ILE A 229 -18.82 -15.36 0.56
N MET A 230 -18.16 -14.37 1.13
CA MET A 230 -16.75 -14.09 0.91
C MET A 230 -15.94 -14.46 2.14
N SER A 231 -14.85 -15.17 1.95
CA SER A 231 -13.93 -15.57 3.01
C SER A 231 -12.48 -15.26 2.64
N LEU A 232 -11.66 -15.00 3.66
CA LEU A 232 -10.22 -14.88 3.51
C LEU A 232 -9.62 -16.21 3.99
N LYS A 233 -9.20 -17.07 3.06
CA LYS A 233 -8.56 -18.35 3.37
C LYS A 233 -7.04 -18.23 3.29
N LYS A 234 -6.37 -18.93 4.20
CA LYS A 234 -4.91 -19.10 4.21
C LYS A 234 -4.52 -20.35 3.46
#